data_c5339f545aaf5d0728ee239537ea0bca
#
_entry.id   c5339f545aaf5d0728ee239537ea0bca
#
_cell.length_a   1.000
_cell.length_b   1.000
_cell.length_c   1.000
_cell.angle_alpha   90.00
_cell.angle_beta   90.00
_cell.angle_gamma   90.00
#
_symmetry.space_group_name_H-M   'P 1'
#
loop_
_entity.id
_entity.type
_entity.pdbx_description
1 polymer ?
#
loop_
_entity_poly.entity_id
_entity_poly.type
_entity_poly.pdbx_seq_one_letter_code
_entity_poly.pdbx_strand_id
1 'polypeptide(L)'
;MAGVFCFALILLGSSCSGIVVPFKSNKKIDLASGYSAMSGQDFEDHLASLKLPFMKSPGVKIYGLNEATQKYIESLISDILGNNEIFFKRLKKGTVTIIDSEAPLHFSLPKGEIFLSRGLITKYLKNESMLVCVLSYELVRSEKMLYPRQTIIPIGYLSLEKMIGLSRLSLDEKMEVHKWSHHLTIRSGFDGEYYLSWLQAQNRNTADFILQVGDVNQINREESLFKAFLIKSTNEEQVIHRKESSKSFYTFINRIREVT
;
A
#
# COMPACT_ATOMS: atom_id res chain seq x y z
N MET A 1 -50.87 30.95 -71.48
CA MET A 1 -51.69 31.06 -70.29
C MET A 1 -51.08 30.15 -69.25
N ALA A 2 -50.45 30.77 -68.26
CA ALA A 2 -49.65 30.07 -67.22
C ALA A 2 -50.51 29.91 -65.98
N GLY A 3 -50.66 28.70 -65.57
CA GLY A 3 -51.29 28.37 -64.29
C GLY A 3 -50.25 28.10 -63.21
N VAL A 4 -50.16 29.00 -62.27
CA VAL A 4 -49.28 28.88 -61.08
C VAL A 4 -49.97 27.96 -60.03
N PHE A 5 -49.37 26.78 -59.79
CA PHE A 5 -49.76 25.90 -58.68
C PHE A 5 -48.97 26.30 -57.43
N CYS A 6 -49.61 26.92 -56.47
CA CYS A 6 -49.13 27.14 -55.14
C CYS A 6 -49.25 25.85 -54.30
N PHE A 7 -48.14 25.17 -53.99
CA PHE A 7 -48.07 24.10 -53.04
C PHE A 7 -47.87 24.68 -51.63
N ALA A 8 -48.93 24.68 -50.85
CA ALA A 8 -48.85 25.00 -49.42
C ALA A 8 -48.31 23.83 -48.65
N LEU A 9 -47.04 23.90 -48.19
CA LEU A 9 -46.44 22.93 -47.30
C LEU A 9 -46.93 23.20 -45.86
N ILE A 10 -47.83 22.38 -45.38
CA ILE A 10 -48.24 22.39 -43.97
C ILE A 10 -47.19 21.65 -43.18
N LEU A 11 -46.33 22.39 -42.52
CA LEU A 11 -45.41 21.88 -41.51
C LEU A 11 -46.22 21.55 -40.24
N LEU A 12 -46.57 20.26 -40.06
CA LEU A 12 -47.01 19.74 -38.80
C LEU A 12 -45.85 19.67 -37.84
N GLY A 13 -45.68 20.73 -37.05
CA GLY A 13 -44.80 20.75 -35.92
C GLY A 13 -45.33 19.82 -34.82
N SER A 14 -44.84 18.60 -34.78
CA SER A 14 -45.00 17.72 -33.60
C SER A 14 -44.18 18.28 -32.46
N SER A 15 -44.83 19.08 -31.61
CA SER A 15 -44.25 19.44 -30.31
C SER A 15 -44.13 18.20 -29.43
N CYS A 16 -42.97 17.63 -29.38
CA CYS A 16 -42.62 16.74 -28.29
C CYS A 16 -42.66 17.55 -26.99
N SER A 17 -43.76 17.51 -26.31
CA SER A 17 -43.82 17.92 -24.91
C SER A 17 -42.96 16.96 -24.12
N GLY A 18 -41.69 17.32 -23.96
CA GLY A 18 -40.78 16.62 -23.08
C GLY A 18 -41.37 16.63 -21.67
N ILE A 19 -41.75 15.44 -21.20
CA ILE A 19 -42.04 15.25 -19.80
C ILE A 19 -40.78 15.60 -19.03
N VAL A 20 -40.72 16.82 -18.54
CA VAL A 20 -39.71 17.24 -17.55
C VAL A 20 -40.09 16.51 -16.27
N VAL A 21 -39.57 15.31 -16.10
CA VAL A 21 -39.58 14.68 -14.80
C VAL A 21 -38.73 15.61 -13.90
N PRO A 22 -39.33 16.24 -12.88
CA PRO A 22 -38.56 17.01 -11.95
C PRO A 22 -37.65 16.04 -11.21
N PHE A 23 -36.43 15.85 -11.71
CA PHE A 23 -35.36 15.32 -10.89
C PHE A 23 -35.22 16.30 -9.72
N LYS A 24 -35.97 16.02 -8.66
CA LYS A 24 -35.78 16.72 -7.39
C LYS A 24 -34.31 16.54 -7.03
N SER A 25 -33.60 17.63 -7.28
CA SER A 25 -32.44 18.08 -6.56
C SER A 25 -31.63 16.99 -5.86
N ASN A 26 -30.66 16.56 -6.50
CA ASN A 26 -29.28 16.49 -6.07
C ASN A 26 -29.02 17.06 -4.67
N LYS A 27 -29.52 16.43 -3.62
CA LYS A 27 -28.68 16.31 -2.45
C LYS A 27 -27.46 15.55 -2.98
N LYS A 28 -26.37 16.24 -3.27
CA LYS A 28 -25.05 15.62 -3.33
C LYS A 28 -24.98 14.78 -2.06
N ILE A 29 -25.15 13.48 -2.21
CA ILE A 29 -24.86 12.56 -1.12
C ILE A 29 -23.38 12.74 -0.93
N ASP A 30 -23.00 13.55 0.07
CA ASP A 30 -21.63 13.68 0.49
C ASP A 30 -21.26 12.38 1.17
N LEU A 31 -20.79 11.44 0.36
CA LEU A 31 -20.33 10.14 0.82
C LEU A 31 -19.19 10.31 1.84
N ALA A 32 -18.43 11.40 1.75
CA ALA A 32 -17.39 11.71 2.73
C ALA A 32 -17.99 12.03 4.11
N SER A 33 -19.13 12.71 4.19
CA SER A 33 -19.79 12.99 5.47
C SER A 33 -20.37 11.73 6.14
N GLY A 34 -20.87 10.78 5.34
CA GLY A 34 -21.31 9.47 5.85
C GLY A 34 -20.16 8.63 6.43
N TYR A 35 -18.95 8.78 5.88
CA TYR A 35 -17.75 8.09 6.33
C TYR A 35 -17.09 8.69 7.57
N SER A 36 -17.18 9.97 7.77
CA SER A 36 -16.72 10.59 9.02
C SER A 36 -17.50 10.10 10.25
N ALA A 37 -18.69 9.55 10.03
CA ALA A 37 -19.53 8.94 11.06
C ALA A 37 -19.27 7.44 11.26
N MET A 38 -18.46 6.77 10.42
CA MET A 38 -18.11 5.37 10.63
C MET A 38 -17.27 5.21 11.91
N SER A 39 -17.58 4.16 12.66
CA SER A 39 -16.69 3.75 13.75
C SER A 39 -15.30 3.39 13.20
N GLY A 40 -14.28 3.50 14.02
CA GLY A 40 -12.93 3.10 13.60
C GLY A 40 -12.87 1.64 13.16
N GLN A 41 -13.68 0.77 13.79
CA GLN A 41 -13.77 -0.64 13.46
C GLN A 41 -14.42 -0.88 12.10
N ASP A 42 -15.54 -0.21 11.81
CA ASP A 42 -16.22 -0.33 10.50
C ASP A 42 -15.32 0.14 9.36
N PHE A 43 -14.54 1.20 9.60
CA PHE A 43 -13.58 1.70 8.64
C PHE A 43 -12.43 0.69 8.39
N GLU A 44 -11.92 0.06 9.46
CA GLU A 44 -10.93 -1.00 9.37
C GLU A 44 -11.45 -2.21 8.56
N ASP A 45 -12.65 -2.67 8.87
CA ASP A 45 -13.30 -3.79 8.19
C ASP A 45 -13.55 -3.48 6.71
N HIS A 46 -13.97 -2.24 6.43
CA HIS A 46 -14.15 -1.78 5.06
C HIS A 46 -12.83 -1.82 4.27
N LEU A 47 -11.75 -1.23 4.78
CA LEU A 47 -10.46 -1.25 4.08
C LEU A 47 -9.92 -2.67 3.93
N ALA A 48 -10.03 -3.52 4.95
CA ALA A 48 -9.61 -4.91 4.87
C ALA A 48 -10.40 -5.68 3.79
N SER A 49 -11.68 -5.36 3.59
CA SER A 49 -12.52 -5.98 2.57
C SER A 49 -12.05 -5.70 1.14
N LEU A 50 -11.25 -4.66 0.90
CA LEU A 50 -10.73 -4.32 -0.43
C LEU A 50 -9.72 -5.35 -0.96
N LYS A 51 -9.15 -6.20 -0.12
CA LYS A 51 -8.20 -7.26 -0.51
C LYS A 51 -8.73 -8.12 -1.66
N LEU A 52 -9.89 -8.71 -1.50
CA LEU A 52 -10.44 -9.65 -2.49
C LEU A 52 -10.81 -8.98 -3.83
N PRO A 53 -11.51 -7.84 -3.85
CA PRO A 53 -11.74 -7.08 -5.09
C PRO A 53 -10.43 -6.69 -5.79
N PHE A 54 -9.42 -6.27 -5.04
CA PHE A 54 -8.11 -5.93 -5.59
C PHE A 54 -7.44 -7.14 -6.26
N MET A 55 -7.32 -8.25 -5.55
CA MET A 55 -6.69 -9.46 -6.08
C MET A 55 -7.40 -10.03 -7.31
N LYS A 56 -8.70 -9.76 -7.48
CA LYS A 56 -9.49 -10.18 -8.64
C LYS A 56 -9.52 -9.14 -9.76
N SER A 57 -8.90 -7.98 -9.58
CA SER A 57 -8.92 -6.91 -10.58
C SER A 57 -8.08 -7.28 -11.80
N PRO A 58 -8.56 -7.01 -13.03
CA PRO A 58 -7.76 -7.18 -14.24
C PRO A 58 -6.46 -6.40 -14.15
N GLY A 59 -5.38 -7.00 -14.58
CA GLY A 59 -4.02 -6.40 -14.50
C GLY A 59 -3.32 -6.62 -13.16
N VAL A 60 -3.99 -7.15 -12.14
CA VAL A 60 -3.36 -7.60 -10.89
C VAL A 60 -3.10 -9.10 -10.99
N LYS A 61 -1.84 -9.45 -11.10
CA LYS A 61 -1.40 -10.85 -11.09
C LYS A 61 -0.77 -11.15 -9.74
N ILE A 62 -1.21 -12.23 -9.11
CA ILE A 62 -0.67 -12.69 -7.84
C ILE A 62 0.31 -13.82 -8.10
N TYR A 63 1.49 -13.69 -7.51
CA TYR A 63 2.51 -14.73 -7.54
C TYR A 63 2.24 -15.75 -6.43
N GLY A 64 2.08 -17.01 -6.81
CA GLY A 64 1.82 -18.10 -5.85
C GLY A 64 3.10 -18.53 -5.13
N LEU A 65 3.12 -18.40 -3.81
CA LEU A 65 4.19 -18.96 -2.99
C LEU A 65 3.96 -20.45 -2.78
N ASN A 66 5.04 -21.23 -2.79
CA ASN A 66 4.98 -22.61 -2.32
C ASN A 66 4.97 -22.66 -0.78
N GLU A 67 4.65 -23.83 -0.23
CA GLU A 67 4.50 -24.01 1.22
C GLU A 67 5.77 -23.59 2.01
N ALA A 68 6.95 -23.91 1.51
CA ALA A 68 8.21 -23.59 2.19
C ALA A 68 8.46 -22.07 2.27
N THR A 69 8.24 -21.36 1.16
CA THR A 69 8.38 -19.89 1.12
C THR A 69 7.28 -19.19 1.90
N GLN A 70 6.07 -19.73 1.91
CA GLN A 70 4.97 -19.23 2.70
C GLN A 70 5.28 -19.34 4.20
N LYS A 71 5.71 -20.53 4.67
CA LYS A 71 6.12 -20.74 6.07
C LYS A 71 7.28 -19.84 6.49
N TYR A 72 8.23 -19.60 5.60
CA TYR A 72 9.34 -18.71 5.88
C TYR A 72 8.85 -17.28 6.15
N ILE A 73 7.99 -16.72 5.30
CA ILE A 73 7.44 -15.38 5.49
C ILE A 73 6.57 -15.30 6.75
N GLU A 74 5.75 -16.32 7.00
CA GLU A 74 4.94 -16.41 8.21
C GLU A 74 5.79 -16.45 9.48
N SER A 75 6.93 -17.16 9.45
CA SER A 75 7.89 -17.18 10.55
C SER A 75 8.49 -15.79 10.81
N LEU A 76 8.91 -15.06 9.75
CA LEU A 76 9.43 -13.69 9.90
C LEU A 76 8.39 -12.76 10.55
N ILE A 77 7.15 -12.81 10.09
CA ILE A 77 6.07 -12.01 10.66
C ILE A 77 5.85 -12.40 12.12
N SER A 78 5.80 -13.68 12.42
CA SER A 78 5.65 -14.18 13.80
C SER A 78 6.78 -13.70 14.70
N ASP A 79 8.03 -13.72 14.21
CA ASP A 79 9.19 -13.23 14.96
C ASP A 79 9.08 -11.71 15.22
N ILE A 80 8.66 -10.92 14.22
CA ILE A 80 8.47 -9.47 14.39
C ILE A 80 7.38 -9.19 15.43
N LEU A 81 6.24 -9.86 15.34
CA LEU A 81 5.11 -9.66 16.24
C LEU A 81 5.44 -10.14 17.66
N GLY A 82 6.03 -11.33 17.79
CA GLY A 82 6.35 -11.96 19.07
C GLY A 82 7.42 -11.20 19.85
N ASN A 83 8.49 -10.75 19.19
CA ASN A 83 9.52 -9.95 19.86
C ASN A 83 9.07 -8.53 20.24
N ASN A 84 7.89 -8.11 19.76
CA ASN A 84 7.36 -6.76 19.93
C ASN A 84 5.91 -6.73 20.45
N GLU A 85 5.50 -7.69 21.25
CA GLU A 85 4.13 -7.84 21.76
C GLU A 85 3.58 -6.60 22.47
N ILE A 86 4.46 -5.84 23.15
CA ILE A 86 4.08 -4.60 23.84
C ILE A 86 3.58 -3.56 22.84
N PHE A 87 4.18 -3.52 21.64
CA PHE A 87 3.78 -2.62 20.57
C PHE A 87 2.53 -3.12 19.83
N PHE A 88 2.51 -4.41 19.46
CA PHE A 88 1.42 -5.02 18.70
C PHE A 88 0.29 -5.51 19.60
N LYS A 89 -0.64 -4.63 19.91
CA LYS A 89 -1.81 -4.96 20.73
C LYS A 89 -2.97 -5.52 19.92
N ARG A 90 -3.15 -5.00 18.71
CA ARG A 90 -4.25 -5.33 17.79
C ARG A 90 -3.88 -6.45 16.83
N LEU A 91 -2.70 -6.38 16.22
CA LEU A 91 -2.21 -7.38 15.28
C LEU A 91 -1.64 -8.59 16.02
N LYS A 92 -2.23 -9.76 15.73
CA LYS A 92 -1.73 -11.06 16.23
C LYS A 92 -1.17 -11.94 15.13
N LYS A 93 -1.42 -11.57 13.89
CA LYS A 93 -0.93 -12.26 12.68
C LYS A 93 -0.82 -11.26 11.54
N GLY A 94 -0.06 -11.62 10.52
CA GLY A 94 -0.02 -10.92 9.25
C GLY A 94 0.09 -11.91 8.10
N THR A 95 -0.26 -11.47 6.91
CA THR A 95 -0.12 -12.27 5.68
C THR A 95 0.59 -11.45 4.61
N VAL A 96 1.39 -12.10 3.79
CA VAL A 96 2.05 -11.46 2.65
C VAL A 96 1.51 -12.04 1.35
N THR A 97 1.10 -11.15 0.48
CA THR A 97 0.71 -11.48 -0.90
C THR A 97 1.74 -10.87 -1.86
N ILE A 98 2.29 -11.69 -2.76
CA ILE A 98 3.24 -11.21 -3.75
C ILE A 98 2.50 -10.84 -5.04
N ILE A 99 2.71 -9.60 -5.50
CA ILE A 99 2.15 -9.09 -6.75
C ILE A 99 3.21 -9.29 -7.85
N ASP A 100 2.83 -9.89 -8.97
CA ASP A 100 3.68 -10.02 -10.15
C ASP A 100 3.77 -8.68 -10.89
N SER A 101 4.58 -7.78 -10.36
CA SER A 101 4.86 -6.45 -10.91
C SER A 101 6.36 -6.19 -10.85
N GLU A 102 6.91 -5.63 -11.92
CA GLU A 102 8.32 -5.21 -12.00
C GLU A 102 8.59 -3.90 -11.24
N ALA A 103 7.58 -3.06 -11.03
CA ALA A 103 7.72 -1.86 -10.22
C ALA A 103 7.93 -2.24 -8.75
N PRO A 104 8.88 -1.60 -8.04
CA PRO A 104 9.12 -1.88 -6.62
C PRO A 104 8.03 -1.25 -5.76
N LEU A 105 7.14 -2.07 -5.26
CA LEU A 105 5.96 -1.64 -4.51
C LEU A 105 5.80 -2.44 -3.23
N HIS A 106 5.36 -1.75 -2.17
CA HIS A 106 4.85 -2.37 -0.96
C HIS A 106 3.71 -1.53 -0.39
N PHE A 107 2.73 -2.17 0.15
CA PHE A 107 1.66 -1.53 0.90
C PHE A 107 0.95 -2.54 1.79
N SER A 108 0.21 -2.06 2.76
CA SER A 108 -0.65 -2.91 3.57
C SER A 108 -2.09 -2.42 3.58
N LEU A 109 -2.97 -3.34 3.88
CA LEU A 109 -4.32 -3.08 4.34
C LEU A 109 -4.40 -3.38 5.85
N PRO A 110 -5.45 -2.94 6.54
CA PRO A 110 -5.67 -3.30 7.93
C PRO A 110 -5.60 -4.81 8.19
N LYS A 111 -5.45 -5.18 9.46
CA LYS A 111 -5.36 -6.58 9.91
C LYS A 111 -4.10 -7.31 9.45
N GLY A 112 -3.01 -6.58 9.13
CA GLY A 112 -1.73 -7.15 8.75
C GLY A 112 -1.69 -7.78 7.35
N GLU A 113 -2.55 -7.34 6.45
CA GLU A 113 -2.55 -7.79 5.06
C GLU A 113 -1.52 -7.00 4.26
N ILE A 114 -0.36 -7.58 3.99
CA ILE A 114 0.79 -6.95 3.35
C ILE A 114 0.90 -7.40 1.89
N PHE A 115 1.21 -6.47 1.01
CA PHE A 115 1.47 -6.70 -0.40
C PHE A 115 2.87 -6.23 -0.77
N LEU A 116 3.63 -7.12 -1.40
CA LEU A 116 4.97 -6.84 -1.92
C LEU A 116 5.01 -7.16 -3.40
N SER A 117 5.68 -6.35 -4.20
CA SER A 117 5.89 -6.68 -5.60
C SER A 117 7.11 -7.57 -5.82
N ARG A 118 7.09 -8.36 -6.90
CA ARG A 118 8.23 -9.13 -7.37
C ARG A 118 9.44 -8.24 -7.63
N GLY A 119 9.24 -7.10 -8.28
CA GLY A 119 10.30 -6.13 -8.56
C GLY A 119 10.98 -5.59 -7.29
N LEU A 120 10.21 -5.30 -6.24
CA LEU A 120 10.76 -4.93 -4.94
C LEU A 120 11.68 -6.03 -4.40
N ILE A 121 11.17 -7.24 -4.32
CA ILE A 121 11.87 -8.39 -3.71
C ILE A 121 13.15 -8.71 -4.47
N THR A 122 13.10 -8.80 -5.78
CA THR A 122 14.23 -9.28 -6.59
C THR A 122 15.30 -8.22 -6.87
N LYS A 123 14.90 -6.94 -6.97
CA LYS A 123 15.82 -5.85 -7.33
C LYS A 123 16.40 -5.14 -6.11
N TYR A 124 15.60 -4.96 -5.06
CA TYR A 124 15.95 -4.02 -3.97
C TYR A 124 16.19 -4.68 -2.62
N LEU A 125 15.53 -5.80 -2.28
CA LEU A 125 15.75 -6.48 -1.01
C LEU A 125 17.00 -7.36 -1.10
N LYS A 126 18.14 -6.79 -0.76
CA LYS A 126 19.46 -7.44 -0.90
C LYS A 126 19.79 -8.43 0.22
N ASN A 127 19.15 -8.30 1.36
CA ASN A 127 19.33 -9.15 2.53
C ASN A 127 18.02 -9.26 3.34
N GLU A 128 18.02 -10.19 4.27
CA GLU A 128 16.87 -10.50 5.10
C GLU A 128 16.46 -9.32 6.00
N SER A 129 17.45 -8.56 6.52
CA SER A 129 17.16 -7.38 7.34
C SER A 129 16.38 -6.31 6.57
N MET A 130 16.68 -6.08 5.28
CA MET A 130 15.88 -5.18 4.44
C MET A 130 14.44 -5.68 4.25
N LEU A 131 14.23 -6.98 4.07
CA LEU A 131 12.89 -7.55 4.02
C LEU A 131 12.15 -7.31 5.33
N VAL A 132 12.81 -7.54 6.46
CA VAL A 132 12.24 -7.29 7.79
C VAL A 132 11.93 -5.81 8.00
N CYS A 133 12.77 -4.89 7.53
CA CYS A 133 12.49 -3.44 7.56
C CYS A 133 11.17 -3.11 6.85
N VAL A 134 10.97 -3.63 5.63
CA VAL A 134 9.75 -3.40 4.86
C VAL A 134 8.53 -4.03 5.53
N LEU A 135 8.65 -5.27 6.02
CA LEU A 135 7.57 -5.94 6.76
C LEU A 135 7.21 -5.17 8.03
N SER A 136 8.20 -4.74 8.82
CA SER A 136 7.99 -3.93 10.02
C SER A 136 7.27 -2.61 9.71
N TYR A 137 7.65 -1.93 8.62
CA TYR A 137 6.98 -0.70 8.17
C TYR A 137 5.49 -0.93 7.92
N GLU A 138 5.13 -1.96 7.19
CA GLU A 138 3.74 -2.26 6.87
C GLU A 138 2.94 -2.77 8.08
N LEU A 139 3.57 -3.53 8.98
CA LEU A 139 2.95 -3.96 10.22
C LEU A 139 2.68 -2.78 11.16
N VAL A 140 3.61 -1.83 11.30
CA VAL A 140 3.40 -0.59 12.08
C VAL A 140 2.22 0.20 11.53
N ARG A 141 2.14 0.38 10.22
CA ARG A 141 1.02 1.08 9.58
C ARG A 141 -0.31 0.40 9.90
N SER A 142 -0.34 -0.92 9.75
CA SER A 142 -1.54 -1.70 10.01
C SER A 142 -1.94 -1.67 11.51
N GLU A 143 -0.99 -1.79 12.44
CA GLU A 143 -1.25 -1.67 13.88
C GLU A 143 -1.81 -0.30 14.27
N LYS A 144 -1.23 0.78 13.72
CA LYS A 144 -1.61 2.16 14.02
C LYS A 144 -2.77 2.68 13.19
N MET A 145 -3.30 1.88 12.28
CA MET A 145 -4.39 2.27 11.37
C MET A 145 -4.10 3.57 10.60
N LEU A 146 -2.87 3.69 10.10
CA LEU A 146 -2.42 4.86 9.36
C LEU A 146 -2.85 4.76 7.89
N TYR A 147 -4.12 5.02 7.67
CA TYR A 147 -4.75 5.05 6.35
C TYR A 147 -5.54 6.33 6.18
N PRO A 148 -5.44 7.01 5.01
CA PRO A 148 -6.27 8.16 4.73
C PRO A 148 -7.74 7.76 4.83
N ARG A 149 -8.52 8.52 5.56
CA ARG A 149 -9.97 8.29 5.64
C ARG A 149 -10.63 8.68 4.31
N GLN A 150 -10.50 7.81 3.35
CA GLN A 150 -11.14 7.94 2.03
C GLN A 150 -12.11 6.79 1.82
N THR A 151 -13.27 7.15 1.29
CA THR A 151 -14.22 6.17 0.81
C THR A 151 -13.70 5.57 -0.49
N ILE A 152 -13.42 4.28 -0.49
CA ILE A 152 -13.24 3.54 -1.71
C ILE A 152 -14.44 2.64 -1.89
N ILE A 153 -15.35 3.09 -2.73
CA ILE A 153 -16.38 2.21 -3.27
C ILE A 153 -15.74 1.49 -4.44
N PRO A 154 -15.59 0.16 -4.38
CA PRO A 154 -15.08 -0.62 -5.49
C PRO A 154 -16.12 -0.70 -6.61
N ILE A 155 -16.34 0.43 -7.28
CA ILE A 155 -17.14 0.46 -8.51
C ILE A 155 -16.20 0.01 -9.63
N GLY A 156 -16.36 -1.25 -10.05
CA GLY A 156 -15.47 -1.87 -11.03
C GLY A 156 -14.18 -2.40 -10.42
N TYR A 157 -13.06 -2.15 -11.11
CA TYR A 157 -11.76 -2.71 -10.72
C TYR A 157 -10.95 -1.77 -9.83
N LEU A 158 -10.24 -2.35 -8.85
CA LEU A 158 -9.28 -1.64 -8.03
C LEU A 158 -7.90 -1.71 -8.70
N SER A 159 -7.43 -0.60 -9.26
CA SER A 159 -6.09 -0.56 -9.83
C SER A 159 -5.02 -0.53 -8.73
N LEU A 160 -3.79 -0.92 -9.10
CA LEU A 160 -2.63 -0.88 -8.22
C LEU A 160 -2.37 0.55 -7.71
N GLU A 161 -2.52 1.57 -8.57
CA GLU A 161 -2.35 2.97 -8.23
C GLU A 161 -3.35 3.44 -7.17
N LYS A 162 -4.60 2.98 -7.25
CA LYS A 162 -5.62 3.27 -6.21
C LYS A 162 -5.22 2.67 -4.87
N MET A 163 -4.74 1.42 -4.86
CA MET A 163 -4.33 0.75 -3.63
C MET A 163 -3.09 1.42 -3.01
N ILE A 164 -2.12 1.79 -3.83
CA ILE A 164 -0.94 2.55 -3.36
C ILE A 164 -1.36 3.93 -2.86
N GLY A 165 -2.30 4.59 -3.54
CA GLY A 165 -2.85 5.87 -3.10
C GLY A 165 -3.41 5.84 -1.67
N LEU A 166 -4.06 4.73 -1.28
CA LEU A 166 -4.54 4.49 0.09
C LEU A 166 -3.41 4.36 1.11
N SER A 167 -2.23 4.06 0.65
CA SER A 167 -1.07 3.84 1.51
C SER A 167 -0.18 5.07 1.64
N ARG A 168 -0.50 6.18 0.98
CA ARG A 168 0.28 7.41 1.07
C ARG A 168 0.04 8.10 2.40
N LEU A 169 1.11 8.34 3.11
CA LEU A 169 1.15 9.04 4.38
C LEU A 169 1.78 10.43 4.21
N SER A 170 1.45 11.34 5.10
CA SER A 170 2.20 12.59 5.26
C SER A 170 3.65 12.30 5.67
N LEU A 171 4.54 13.25 5.45
CA LEU A 171 5.96 13.08 5.81
C LEU A 171 6.14 12.80 7.31
N ASP A 172 5.38 13.48 8.16
CA ASP A 172 5.47 13.30 9.61
C ASP A 172 5.00 11.90 10.03
N GLU A 173 3.88 11.42 9.49
CA GLU A 173 3.39 10.06 9.73
C GLU A 173 4.41 9.02 9.25
N LYS A 174 5.00 9.20 8.06
CA LYS A 174 6.05 8.33 7.55
C LYS A 174 7.24 8.28 8.49
N MET A 175 7.68 9.43 8.99
CA MET A 175 8.80 9.49 9.93
C MET A 175 8.51 8.74 11.22
N GLU A 176 7.30 8.83 11.77
CA GLU A 176 6.93 8.04 12.94
C GLU A 176 6.91 6.53 12.62
N VAL A 177 6.38 6.13 11.47
CA VAL A 177 6.43 4.73 11.02
C VAL A 177 7.88 4.26 10.87
N HIS A 178 8.76 5.06 10.25
CA HIS A 178 10.17 4.71 10.09
C HIS A 178 10.89 4.48 11.42
N LYS A 179 10.71 5.38 12.40
CA LYS A 179 11.31 5.25 13.73
C LYS A 179 10.87 3.98 14.43
N TRP A 180 9.57 3.75 14.50
CA TRP A 180 9.03 2.52 15.12
C TRP A 180 9.50 1.27 14.40
N SER A 181 9.45 1.24 13.08
CA SER A 181 9.87 0.08 12.30
C SER A 181 11.35 -0.24 12.49
N HIS A 182 12.20 0.77 12.58
CA HIS A 182 13.61 0.60 12.90
C HIS A 182 13.80 -0.07 14.28
N HIS A 183 13.14 0.44 15.33
CA HIS A 183 13.21 -0.19 16.66
C HIS A 183 12.68 -1.62 16.66
N LEU A 184 11.56 -1.89 15.97
CA LEU A 184 11.00 -3.24 15.86
C LEU A 184 11.92 -4.20 15.13
N THR A 185 12.62 -3.73 14.08
CA THR A 185 13.62 -4.51 13.34
C THR A 185 14.76 -4.94 14.27
N ILE A 186 15.33 -4.02 15.04
CA ILE A 186 16.42 -4.29 15.99
C ILE A 186 15.93 -5.28 17.07
N ARG A 187 14.79 -5.03 17.67
CA ARG A 187 14.21 -5.92 18.71
C ARG A 187 13.92 -7.33 18.19
N SER A 188 13.67 -7.48 16.90
CA SER A 188 13.52 -8.79 16.24
C SER A 188 14.85 -9.48 15.93
N GLY A 189 15.99 -8.89 16.34
CA GLY A 189 17.33 -9.44 16.18
C GLY A 189 17.96 -9.20 14.80
N PHE A 190 17.40 -8.26 14.03
CA PHE A 190 17.94 -7.88 12.72
C PHE A 190 18.73 -6.56 12.79
N ASP A 191 19.62 -6.38 11.82
CA ASP A 191 20.47 -5.19 11.78
C ASP A 191 19.67 -3.95 11.32
N GLY A 192 19.52 -2.98 12.22
CA GLY A 192 18.80 -1.73 11.97
C GLY A 192 19.51 -0.79 10.98
N GLU A 193 20.81 -0.95 10.71
CA GLU A 193 21.54 -0.14 9.72
C GLU A 193 20.97 -0.33 8.32
N TYR A 194 20.43 -1.51 8.03
CA TYR A 194 19.77 -1.78 6.74
C TYR A 194 18.49 -0.99 6.52
N TYR A 195 17.92 -0.41 7.58
CA TYR A 195 16.78 0.48 7.41
C TYR A 195 17.18 1.76 6.66
N LEU A 196 18.30 2.38 7.06
CA LEU A 196 18.83 3.52 6.30
C LEU A 196 19.23 3.11 4.88
N SER A 197 19.86 1.94 4.73
CA SER A 197 20.22 1.40 3.41
C SER A 197 18.99 1.21 2.51
N TRP A 198 17.87 0.83 3.08
CA TRP A 198 16.59 0.74 2.36
C TRP A 198 16.12 2.12 1.87
N LEU A 199 16.12 3.16 2.72
CA LEU A 199 15.75 4.52 2.30
C LEU A 199 16.72 5.08 1.25
N GLN A 200 18.02 4.80 1.37
CA GLN A 200 19.01 5.17 0.37
C GLN A 200 18.81 4.46 -0.96
N ALA A 201 18.37 3.20 -0.95
CA ALA A 201 18.05 2.49 -2.19
C ALA A 201 16.87 3.13 -2.93
N GLN A 202 15.84 3.59 -2.22
CA GLN A 202 14.73 4.35 -2.81
C GLN A 202 15.23 5.68 -3.39
N ASN A 203 16.06 6.41 -2.66
CA ASN A 203 16.57 7.72 -3.09
C ASN A 203 17.48 7.63 -4.32
N ARG A 204 18.31 6.59 -4.43
CA ARG A 204 19.16 6.35 -5.61
C ARG A 204 18.37 5.92 -6.85
N ASN A 205 17.18 5.40 -6.67
CA ASN A 205 16.35 4.82 -7.74
C ASN A 205 14.97 5.48 -7.78
N THR A 206 14.91 6.80 -7.63
CA THR A 206 13.67 7.57 -7.50
C THR A 206 12.67 7.32 -8.62
N ALA A 207 13.15 7.12 -9.86
CA ALA A 207 12.28 6.84 -11.00
C ALA A 207 11.48 5.53 -10.82
N ASP A 208 12.13 4.49 -10.27
CA ASP A 208 11.46 3.21 -10.03
C ASP A 208 10.45 3.31 -8.89
N PHE A 209 10.72 4.14 -7.88
CA PHE A 209 9.87 4.31 -6.70
C PHE A 209 8.82 5.41 -6.82
N ILE A 210 8.73 6.10 -7.97
CA ILE A 210 7.79 7.23 -8.15
C ILE A 210 6.34 6.82 -7.92
N LEU A 211 5.95 5.61 -8.33
CA LEU A 211 4.60 5.10 -8.10
C LEU A 211 4.33 4.89 -6.61
N GLN A 212 5.31 4.36 -5.87
CA GLN A 212 5.22 4.13 -4.43
C GLN A 212 5.11 5.44 -3.64
N VAL A 213 5.98 6.40 -3.94
CA VAL A 213 6.13 7.61 -3.13
C VAL A 213 5.28 8.78 -3.63
N GLY A 214 5.10 8.90 -4.94
CA GLY A 214 4.32 9.93 -5.60
C GLY A 214 5.04 11.27 -5.78
N ASP A 215 6.01 11.62 -4.92
CA ASP A 215 6.81 12.83 -5.01
C ASP A 215 8.28 12.54 -4.70
N VAL A 216 9.15 12.79 -5.68
CA VAL A 216 10.61 12.57 -5.56
C VAL A 216 11.23 13.38 -4.44
N ASN A 217 10.76 14.61 -4.21
CA ASN A 217 11.31 15.46 -3.16
C ASN A 217 11.08 14.89 -1.76
N GLN A 218 10.02 14.12 -1.56
CA GLN A 218 9.74 13.47 -0.29
C GLN A 218 10.78 12.40 0.04
N ILE A 219 11.25 11.63 -0.95
CA ILE A 219 12.25 10.56 -0.72
C ILE A 219 13.53 11.13 -0.08
N ASN A 220 14.04 12.25 -0.64
CA ASN A 220 15.22 12.91 -0.11
C ASN A 220 15.01 13.41 1.33
N ARG A 221 13.83 13.96 1.60
CA ARG A 221 13.49 14.46 2.94
C ARG A 221 13.35 13.33 3.96
N GLU A 222 12.71 12.22 3.58
CA GLU A 222 12.59 11.02 4.42
C GLU A 222 13.97 10.50 4.84
N GLU A 223 14.89 10.32 3.88
CA GLU A 223 16.25 9.87 4.17
C GLU A 223 16.97 10.83 5.11
N SER A 224 16.91 12.14 4.83
CA SER A 224 17.60 13.16 5.62
C SER A 224 17.08 13.24 7.06
N LEU A 225 15.77 13.20 7.25
CA LEU A 225 15.16 13.21 8.58
C LEU A 225 15.44 11.93 9.34
N PHE A 226 15.47 10.79 8.66
CA PHE A 226 15.81 9.52 9.30
C PHE A 226 17.28 9.47 9.73
N LYS A 227 18.22 10.00 8.94
CA LYS A 227 19.61 10.17 9.36
C LYS A 227 19.73 11.05 10.61
N ALA A 228 19.02 12.16 10.66
CA ALA A 228 18.98 13.03 11.84
C ALA A 228 18.42 12.31 13.08
N PHE A 229 17.42 11.44 12.90
CA PHE A 229 16.93 10.58 13.98
C PHE A 229 18.00 9.61 14.47
N LEU A 230 18.68 8.89 13.57
CA LEU A 230 19.73 7.94 13.96
C LEU A 230 20.85 8.60 14.75
N ILE A 231 21.33 9.77 14.33
CA ILE A 231 22.37 10.52 15.04
C ILE A 231 21.95 10.83 16.49
N LYS A 232 20.68 11.14 16.71
CA LYS A 232 20.14 11.43 18.05
C LYS A 232 19.94 10.19 18.90
N SER A 233 19.58 9.07 18.28
CA SER A 233 19.28 7.82 18.97
C SER A 233 20.50 6.97 19.28
N THR A 234 21.66 7.25 18.67
CA THR A 234 22.92 6.46 18.84
C THR A 234 23.44 6.43 20.28
N ASN A 235 22.89 7.24 21.18
CA ASN A 235 23.28 7.24 22.60
C ASN A 235 22.58 6.17 23.46
N GLU A 236 21.62 5.43 22.94
CA GLU A 236 20.76 4.63 23.82
C GLU A 236 20.86 3.11 23.68
N GLU A 237 21.20 2.52 22.56
CA GLU A 237 21.31 1.06 22.47
C GLU A 237 22.17 0.57 21.31
N GLN A 238 23.43 0.25 21.56
CA GLN A 238 24.22 -0.59 20.64
C GLN A 238 24.18 -2.05 21.09
N VAL A 239 23.05 -2.70 20.94
CA VAL A 239 23.04 -4.16 20.91
C VAL A 239 23.04 -4.57 19.44
N ILE A 240 24.24 -4.68 18.88
CA ILE A 240 24.41 -5.13 17.50
C ILE A 240 24.23 -6.64 17.45
N HIS A 241 23.02 -7.09 17.25
CA HIS A 241 22.77 -8.44 16.80
C HIS A 241 22.74 -8.43 15.26
N ARG A 242 23.91 -8.64 14.65
CA ARG A 242 23.98 -8.86 13.20
C ARG A 242 23.49 -10.27 12.91
N LYS A 243 22.24 -10.38 12.54
CA LYS A 243 21.71 -11.62 12.01
C LYS A 243 22.03 -11.68 10.52
N GLU A 244 22.90 -12.59 10.11
CA GLU A 244 23.14 -12.86 8.69
C GLU A 244 21.87 -13.36 8.02
N SER A 245 21.75 -13.12 6.72
CA SER A 245 20.61 -13.62 5.96
C SER A 245 20.56 -15.14 5.97
N SER A 246 19.42 -15.68 6.30
CA SER A 246 19.20 -17.13 6.41
C SER A 246 19.21 -17.83 5.05
N LYS A 247 19.46 -19.14 5.04
CA LYS A 247 19.31 -19.96 3.83
C LYS A 247 17.90 -19.86 3.25
N SER A 248 16.89 -19.76 4.12
CA SER A 248 15.49 -19.62 3.74
C SER A 248 15.21 -18.32 3.00
N PHE A 249 15.87 -17.22 3.38
CA PHE A 249 15.82 -15.97 2.64
C PHE A 249 16.32 -16.14 1.19
N TYR A 250 17.48 -16.75 1.00
CA TYR A 250 18.01 -16.95 -0.34
C TYR A 250 17.14 -17.91 -1.18
N THR A 251 16.58 -18.94 -0.55
CA THR A 251 15.61 -19.83 -1.22
C THR A 251 14.37 -19.06 -1.65
N PHE A 252 13.84 -18.18 -0.80
CA PHE A 252 12.70 -17.32 -1.11
C PHE A 252 13.03 -16.38 -2.29
N ILE A 253 14.15 -15.65 -2.24
CA ILE A 253 14.55 -14.73 -3.33
C ILE A 253 14.73 -15.48 -4.66
N ASN A 254 15.43 -16.62 -4.65
CA ASN A 254 15.67 -17.40 -5.86
C ASN A 254 14.34 -17.90 -6.45
N ARG A 255 13.43 -18.39 -5.62
CA ARG A 255 12.12 -18.83 -6.07
C ARG A 255 11.33 -17.73 -6.77
N ILE A 256 11.36 -16.50 -6.22
CA ILE A 256 10.68 -15.34 -6.83
C ILE A 256 11.34 -14.94 -8.18
N ARG A 257 12.64 -15.21 -8.36
CA ARG A 257 13.38 -14.93 -9.61
C ARG A 257 13.14 -15.94 -10.72
N GLU A 258 12.96 -17.23 -10.37
CA GLU A 258 12.92 -18.35 -11.32
C GLU A 258 11.70 -18.36 -12.25
N VAL A 259 10.68 -17.55 -12.00
CA VAL A 259 9.43 -17.53 -12.77
C VAL A 259 9.41 -16.35 -13.78
N THR A 260 10.56 -16.06 -14.34
CA THR A 260 10.66 -15.07 -15.43
C THR A 260 10.50 -15.82 -16.78
#